data_332159003ce31541974b742180079aeb
#
_entry.id   332159003ce31541974b742180079aeb
#
_cell.length_a   1.000
_cell.length_b   1.000
_cell.length_c   1.000
_cell.angle_alpha   90.00
_cell.angle_beta   90.00
_cell.angle_gamma   90.00
#
_symmetry.space_group_name_H-M   'P 1'
#
loop_
_entity.id
_entity.type
_entity.pdbx_description
1 polymer ?
#
loop_
_entity_poly.entity_id
_entity_poly.type
_entity_poly.pdbx_seq_one_letter_code
_entity_poly.pdbx_strand_id
1 'polypeptide(L)'
;MLFYHIMIDRFYPTNAEFKEREFNGGNIKGVIEKLDYIQGLGMNGKMLTPFYQTNEYHGYHITDYDKVDPHFGTWNDVELLVQEVHKRNMIIVADFVPNHCHISNSLYSDGKHKDWFLYDRKGKVKGFADLNFLPMFNTDNTDVQQYFIERGLKLCEIGFDAIRLDHATGPTYNFWKVFNKALKQQYPNVQIIGEVWGKLDFKPRNPFRYFWNKLRYSAQEARQMEYIGILDGVFDFRYQKLICNAVKTNKGIKGNTKLELSITKHFAHYPSDFQLWLFLDNHDLNRFLFECNGDKKLLQEAIDYTKQWHKPFLTYYGTEKGMSNETDIHQMPYGDEQVRKPMIWD
;
A
#
# COMPACT_ATOMS: atom_id res chain seq x y z
N MET A 1 -11.36 -0.58 12.96
CA MET A 1 -10.12 -1.38 13.06
C MET A 1 -8.94 -0.46 12.83
N LEU A 2 -7.87 -0.64 13.61
CA LEU A 2 -6.65 0.15 13.53
C LEU A 2 -5.51 -0.75 13.03
N PHE A 3 -4.83 -0.33 11.99
CA PHE A 3 -3.74 -1.07 11.35
C PHE A 3 -2.41 -0.33 11.49
N TYR A 4 -1.34 -1.07 11.61
CA TYR A 4 0.02 -0.55 11.65
C TYR A 4 0.77 -0.95 10.39
N HIS A 5 1.24 0.03 9.61
CA HIS A 5 1.93 -0.19 8.35
C HIS A 5 3.44 -0.26 8.59
N ILE A 6 4.05 -1.36 8.25
CA ILE A 6 5.43 -1.70 8.54
C ILE A 6 6.24 -1.78 7.25
N MET A 7 7.31 -0.98 7.14
CA MET A 7 8.39 -1.21 6.20
C MET A 7 9.41 -2.14 6.87
N ILE A 8 9.51 -3.36 6.40
CA ILE A 8 10.20 -4.46 7.10
C ILE A 8 11.64 -4.09 7.42
N ASP A 9 12.39 -3.61 6.42
CA ASP A 9 13.80 -3.25 6.58
C ASP A 9 14.05 -2.12 7.59
N ARG A 10 13.09 -1.22 7.74
CA ARG A 10 13.21 0.02 8.50
C ARG A 10 12.59 -0.06 9.90
N PHE A 11 11.75 -1.06 10.15
CA PHE A 11 10.97 -1.12 11.37
C PHE A 11 11.80 -1.51 12.59
N TYR A 12 12.60 -2.57 12.49
CA TYR A 12 13.52 -2.98 13.57
C TYR A 12 14.90 -3.33 12.99
N PRO A 13 15.64 -2.31 12.54
CA PRO A 13 16.93 -2.51 11.89
C PRO A 13 17.98 -2.98 12.91
N THR A 14 18.88 -3.84 12.46
CA THR A 14 19.98 -4.39 13.28
C THR A 14 21.32 -3.70 12.98
N ASN A 15 21.42 -2.94 11.87
CA ASN A 15 22.63 -2.23 11.51
C ASN A 15 22.85 -1.03 12.44
N ALA A 16 24.09 -0.85 12.89
CA ALA A 16 24.47 0.24 13.79
C ALA A 16 24.37 1.63 13.14
N GLU A 17 24.57 1.71 11.82
CA GLU A 17 24.52 2.96 11.06
C GLU A 17 23.46 2.86 9.95
N PHE A 18 22.63 3.89 9.84
CA PHE A 18 21.66 4.01 8.77
C PHE A 18 22.37 4.32 7.45
N LYS A 19 22.06 3.54 6.41
CA LYS A 19 22.53 3.76 5.05
C LYS A 19 21.31 3.99 4.14
N GLU A 20 21.27 5.17 3.54
CA GLU A 20 20.25 5.48 2.55
C GLU A 20 20.31 4.50 1.39
N ARG A 21 19.13 4.09 0.89
CA ARG A 21 18.98 3.20 -0.28
C ARG A 21 19.63 1.82 -0.16
N GLU A 22 20.09 1.44 1.03
CA GLU A 22 20.62 0.11 1.31
C GLU A 22 19.72 -0.63 2.32
N PHE A 23 19.91 -1.95 2.41
CA PHE A 23 19.30 -2.74 3.48
C PHE A 23 19.93 -2.38 4.82
N ASN A 24 19.07 -2.13 5.82
CA ASN A 24 19.50 -1.75 7.17
C ASN A 24 19.26 -2.85 8.20
N GLY A 25 18.92 -4.06 7.76
CA GLY A 25 18.87 -5.26 8.55
C GLY A 25 17.56 -5.51 9.31
N GLY A 26 16.53 -4.69 9.07
CA GLY A 26 15.18 -5.01 9.54
C GLY A 26 14.64 -6.24 8.85
N ASN A 27 13.97 -7.12 9.58
CA ASN A 27 13.50 -8.40 9.07
C ASN A 27 12.22 -8.87 9.78
N ILE A 28 11.65 -9.98 9.30
CA ILE A 28 10.39 -10.54 9.81
C ILE A 28 10.51 -10.94 11.29
N LYS A 29 11.66 -11.44 11.74
CA LYS A 29 11.88 -11.79 13.15
C LYS A 29 11.81 -10.54 14.04
N GLY A 30 12.41 -9.43 13.60
CA GLY A 30 12.31 -8.16 14.29
C GLY A 30 10.87 -7.63 14.36
N VAL A 31 10.06 -7.86 13.32
CA VAL A 31 8.62 -7.57 13.36
C VAL A 31 7.93 -8.42 14.42
N ILE A 32 8.23 -9.72 14.50
CA ILE A 32 7.66 -10.64 15.52
C ILE A 32 8.02 -10.15 16.93
N GLU A 33 9.28 -9.78 17.19
CA GLU A 33 9.73 -9.27 18.49
C GLU A 33 8.98 -8.01 18.95
N LYS A 34 8.48 -7.22 18.02
CA LYS A 34 7.77 -5.95 18.28
C LYS A 34 6.25 -6.05 18.22
N LEU A 35 5.68 -7.26 18.11
CA LEU A 35 4.22 -7.43 18.06
C LEU A 35 3.50 -6.92 19.32
N ASP A 36 4.10 -7.10 20.48
CA ASP A 36 3.52 -6.63 21.76
C ASP A 36 3.52 -5.10 21.84
N TYR A 37 4.56 -4.43 21.32
CA TYR A 37 4.56 -2.98 21.15
C TYR A 37 3.38 -2.51 20.29
N ILE A 38 3.20 -3.14 19.11
CA ILE A 38 2.13 -2.78 18.18
C ILE A 38 0.75 -3.01 18.85
N GLN A 39 0.59 -4.11 19.55
CA GLN A 39 -0.64 -4.41 20.31
C GLN A 39 -0.89 -3.37 21.41
N GLY A 40 0.17 -2.95 22.11
CA GLY A 40 0.13 -1.91 23.16
C GLY A 40 -0.30 -0.54 22.65
N LEU A 41 -0.09 -0.25 21.35
CA LEU A 41 -0.65 0.95 20.69
C LEU A 41 -2.16 0.85 20.40
N GLY A 42 -2.80 -0.28 20.73
CA GLY A 42 -4.20 -0.54 20.44
C GLY A 42 -4.49 -0.92 18.96
N MET A 43 -3.45 -1.33 18.23
CA MET A 43 -3.61 -1.76 16.84
C MET A 43 -4.22 -3.16 16.76
N ASN A 44 -5.19 -3.35 15.87
CA ASN A 44 -5.88 -4.63 15.65
C ASN A 44 -5.34 -5.38 14.44
N GLY A 45 -4.50 -4.75 13.63
CA GLY A 45 -3.94 -5.34 12.43
C GLY A 45 -2.61 -4.73 12.03
N LYS A 46 -1.95 -5.38 11.09
CA LYS A 46 -0.69 -4.94 10.49
C LYS A 46 -0.71 -5.11 9.00
N MET A 47 0.01 -4.23 8.30
CA MET A 47 0.33 -4.36 6.89
C MET A 47 1.84 -4.32 6.74
N LEU A 48 2.38 -5.26 5.99
CA LEU A 48 3.80 -5.32 5.66
C LEU A 48 4.02 -4.74 4.25
N THR A 49 5.17 -4.08 4.02
CA THR A 49 5.67 -3.89 2.66
C THR A 49 6.01 -5.25 2.03
N PRO A 50 6.18 -5.35 0.68
CA PRO A 50 6.47 -6.62 0.04
C PRO A 50 7.73 -7.29 0.63
N PHE A 51 7.67 -8.60 0.80
CA PHE A 51 8.75 -9.41 1.38
C PHE A 51 9.33 -10.44 0.38
N TYR A 52 8.87 -10.41 -0.88
CA TYR A 52 9.43 -11.25 -1.93
C TYR A 52 10.88 -10.88 -2.25
N GLN A 53 11.62 -11.81 -2.86
CA GLN A 53 13.00 -11.54 -3.25
C GLN A 53 13.08 -10.31 -4.16
N THR A 54 13.95 -9.37 -3.78
CA THR A 54 14.05 -8.03 -4.34
C THR A 54 15.51 -7.59 -4.40
N ASN A 55 15.80 -6.56 -5.17
CA ASN A 55 17.11 -5.91 -5.15
C ASN A 55 17.10 -4.55 -4.42
N GLU A 56 15.97 -4.19 -3.80
CA GLU A 56 15.82 -2.93 -3.08
C GLU A 56 15.15 -3.15 -1.72
N TYR A 57 15.64 -2.47 -0.71
CA TYR A 57 15.21 -2.59 0.68
C TYR A 57 13.71 -2.40 0.92
N HIS A 58 13.03 -1.66 0.05
CA HIS A 58 11.59 -1.40 0.16
C HIS A 58 10.70 -2.54 -0.34
N GLY A 59 11.25 -3.52 -1.08
CA GLY A 59 10.52 -4.72 -1.51
C GLY A 59 9.77 -4.61 -2.84
N TYR A 60 9.62 -3.42 -3.44
CA TYR A 60 8.79 -3.24 -4.65
C TYR A 60 9.50 -3.61 -5.97
N HIS A 61 10.82 -3.81 -5.98
CA HIS A 61 11.58 -4.23 -7.16
C HIS A 61 11.79 -5.75 -7.16
N ILE A 62 10.69 -6.50 -7.32
CA ILE A 62 10.67 -7.95 -7.13
C ILE A 62 11.47 -8.69 -8.22
N THR A 63 12.42 -9.51 -7.79
CA THR A 63 13.25 -10.35 -8.65
C THR A 63 12.80 -11.81 -8.69
N ASP A 64 12.04 -12.27 -7.68
CA ASP A 64 11.46 -13.62 -7.64
C ASP A 64 10.23 -13.61 -6.70
N TYR A 65 9.05 -13.97 -7.25
CA TYR A 65 7.81 -14.04 -6.47
C TYR A 65 7.64 -15.36 -5.69
N ASP A 66 8.50 -16.34 -5.92
CA ASP A 66 8.42 -17.63 -5.26
C ASP A 66 9.28 -17.71 -4.01
N LYS A 67 10.15 -16.72 -3.78
CA LYS A 67 11.07 -16.65 -2.65
C LYS A 67 10.81 -15.43 -1.79
N VAL A 68 11.04 -15.56 -0.50
CA VAL A 68 11.22 -14.45 0.43
C VAL A 68 12.64 -13.92 0.27
N ASP A 69 12.81 -12.60 0.36
CA ASP A 69 14.15 -11.99 0.32
C ASP A 69 14.98 -12.45 1.53
N PRO A 70 16.23 -12.90 1.33
CA PRO A 70 17.06 -13.39 2.41
C PRO A 70 17.38 -12.32 3.47
N HIS A 71 17.30 -11.01 3.16
CA HIS A 71 17.41 -9.95 4.16
C HIS A 71 16.18 -9.90 5.07
N PHE A 72 15.01 -10.29 4.58
CA PHE A 72 13.77 -10.27 5.34
C PHE A 72 13.52 -11.57 6.09
N GLY A 73 14.01 -12.71 5.56
CA GLY A 73 13.84 -14.02 6.19
C GLY A 73 13.47 -15.15 5.21
N THR A 74 12.63 -16.04 5.66
CA THR A 74 12.19 -17.23 4.93
C THR A 74 10.67 -17.33 4.93
N TRP A 75 10.10 -18.24 4.11
CA TRP A 75 8.66 -18.53 4.19
C TRP A 75 8.23 -19.04 5.57
N ASN A 76 9.08 -19.81 6.26
CA ASN A 76 8.79 -20.26 7.63
C ASN A 76 8.70 -19.06 8.60
N ASP A 77 9.52 -18.02 8.41
CA ASP A 77 9.44 -16.79 9.23
C ASP A 77 8.14 -16.01 8.92
N VAL A 78 7.67 -15.99 7.66
CA VAL A 78 6.38 -15.40 7.27
C VAL A 78 5.23 -16.17 7.92
N GLU A 79 5.22 -17.50 7.83
CA GLU A 79 4.19 -18.35 8.47
C GLU A 79 4.18 -18.16 9.98
N LEU A 80 5.36 -18.11 10.62
CA LEU A 80 5.47 -17.85 12.05
C LEU A 80 4.91 -16.46 12.42
N LEU A 81 5.20 -15.43 11.63
CA LEU A 81 4.66 -14.09 11.84
C LEU A 81 3.13 -14.10 11.78
N VAL A 82 2.53 -14.76 10.78
CA VAL A 82 1.06 -14.88 10.66
C VAL A 82 0.48 -15.56 11.90
N GLN A 83 1.07 -16.68 12.34
CA GLN A 83 0.64 -17.39 13.55
C GLN A 83 0.73 -16.51 14.79
N GLU A 84 1.84 -15.79 14.99
CA GLU A 84 2.04 -14.92 16.15
C GLU A 84 1.09 -13.71 16.15
N VAL A 85 0.73 -13.20 14.96
CA VAL A 85 -0.29 -12.17 14.81
C VAL A 85 -1.67 -12.71 15.21
N HIS A 86 -2.06 -13.89 14.71
CA HIS A 86 -3.34 -14.51 15.01
C HIS A 86 -3.49 -14.92 16.47
N LYS A 87 -2.42 -15.41 17.12
CA LYS A 87 -2.40 -15.69 18.58
C LYS A 87 -2.76 -14.46 19.43
N ARG A 88 -2.52 -13.26 18.90
CA ARG A 88 -2.86 -11.99 19.54
C ARG A 88 -4.24 -11.45 19.12
N ASN A 89 -5.04 -12.24 18.40
CA ASN A 89 -6.33 -11.84 17.80
C ASN A 89 -6.21 -10.60 16.92
N MET A 90 -5.11 -10.48 16.18
CA MET A 90 -4.85 -9.40 15.24
C MET A 90 -4.93 -9.90 13.80
N ILE A 91 -5.09 -8.97 12.86
CA ILE A 91 -5.22 -9.19 11.42
C ILE A 91 -3.88 -8.89 10.74
N ILE A 92 -3.55 -9.62 9.68
CA ILE A 92 -2.35 -9.37 8.88
C ILE A 92 -2.67 -9.15 7.41
N VAL A 93 -2.03 -8.14 6.79
CA VAL A 93 -2.21 -7.73 5.40
C VAL A 93 -0.88 -7.90 4.67
N ALA A 94 -0.89 -8.62 3.56
CA ALA A 94 0.25 -8.69 2.65
C ALA A 94 0.17 -7.58 1.61
N ASP A 95 1.33 -7.03 1.23
CA ASP A 95 1.44 -6.16 0.06
C ASP A 95 1.82 -6.98 -1.17
N PHE A 96 1.08 -6.82 -2.27
CA PHE A 96 1.19 -7.64 -3.46
C PHE A 96 1.35 -6.77 -4.71
N VAL A 97 2.39 -7.04 -5.52
CA VAL A 97 2.86 -6.18 -6.61
C VAL A 97 2.75 -6.89 -7.97
N PRO A 98 1.56 -7.05 -8.57
CA PRO A 98 1.42 -7.74 -9.86
C PRO A 98 1.53 -6.81 -11.07
N ASN A 99 1.82 -5.52 -10.86
CA ASN A 99 1.93 -4.55 -11.95
C ASN A 99 3.24 -4.68 -12.73
N HIS A 100 4.35 -4.89 -12.04
CA HIS A 100 5.70 -4.89 -12.62
C HIS A 100 6.63 -5.80 -11.82
N CYS A 101 7.80 -6.12 -12.39
CA CYS A 101 8.90 -6.75 -11.68
C CYS A 101 10.22 -6.02 -12.00
N HIS A 102 11.31 -6.39 -11.34
CA HIS A 102 12.62 -5.91 -11.73
C HIS A 102 13.12 -6.63 -13.00
N ILE A 103 13.93 -5.96 -13.82
CA ILE A 103 14.47 -6.49 -15.09
C ILE A 103 15.28 -7.79 -14.90
N SER A 104 15.85 -8.02 -13.73
CA SER A 104 16.58 -9.26 -13.39
C SER A 104 15.67 -10.42 -13.00
N ASN A 105 14.35 -10.22 -12.88
CA ASN A 105 13.41 -11.32 -12.66
C ASN A 105 13.48 -12.29 -13.83
N SER A 106 13.60 -13.59 -13.54
CA SER A 106 13.75 -14.65 -14.58
C SER A 106 12.59 -14.67 -15.58
N LEU A 107 11.38 -14.31 -15.16
CA LEU A 107 10.23 -14.19 -16.05
C LEU A 107 10.47 -13.21 -17.21
N TYR A 108 11.26 -12.16 -16.97
CA TYR A 108 11.63 -11.19 -17.99
C TYR A 108 12.99 -11.51 -18.62
N SER A 109 14.02 -11.77 -17.80
CA SER A 109 15.42 -11.82 -18.24
C SER A 109 15.78 -13.04 -19.09
N ASP A 110 15.03 -14.15 -18.94
CA ASP A 110 15.27 -15.36 -19.73
C ASP A 110 14.71 -15.27 -21.17
N GLY A 111 13.89 -14.25 -21.46
CA GLY A 111 13.30 -13.98 -22.77
C GLY A 111 12.25 -14.97 -23.25
N LYS A 112 11.85 -15.95 -22.41
CA LYS A 112 10.86 -16.99 -22.79
C LYS A 112 9.42 -16.48 -22.72
N HIS A 113 9.16 -15.48 -21.88
CA HIS A 113 7.83 -14.98 -21.58
C HIS A 113 7.60 -13.56 -22.15
N LYS A 114 7.97 -13.32 -23.42
CA LYS A 114 7.84 -12.01 -24.04
C LYS A 114 6.40 -11.48 -23.99
N ASP A 115 5.42 -12.31 -24.23
CA ASP A 115 3.99 -11.99 -24.24
C ASP A 115 3.41 -11.70 -22.85
N TRP A 116 4.18 -12.00 -21.79
CA TRP A 116 3.82 -11.67 -20.41
C TRP A 116 4.04 -10.19 -20.08
N PHE A 117 4.74 -9.45 -20.94
CA PHE A 117 5.10 -8.06 -20.70
C PHE A 117 4.49 -7.11 -21.73
N LEU A 118 4.30 -5.85 -21.33
CA LEU A 118 3.79 -4.82 -22.22
C LEU A 118 4.93 -4.19 -23.03
N TYR A 119 4.66 -3.99 -24.33
CA TYR A 119 5.58 -3.30 -25.25
C TYR A 119 4.86 -2.13 -25.94
N ASP A 120 5.63 -1.13 -26.32
CA ASP A 120 5.16 -0.05 -27.16
C ASP A 120 5.12 -0.47 -28.65
N ARG A 121 4.64 0.43 -29.50
CA ARG A 121 4.54 0.16 -30.96
C ARG A 121 5.89 -0.04 -31.66
N LYS A 122 7.00 0.33 -31.00
CA LYS A 122 8.38 0.18 -31.52
C LYS A 122 9.04 -1.07 -30.96
N GLY A 123 8.35 -1.88 -30.15
CA GLY A 123 8.88 -3.08 -29.53
C GLY A 123 9.74 -2.83 -28.29
N LYS A 124 9.73 -1.61 -27.73
CA LYS A 124 10.37 -1.30 -26.47
C LYS A 124 9.46 -1.70 -25.31
N VAL A 125 9.99 -2.38 -24.28
CA VAL A 125 9.24 -2.73 -23.07
C VAL A 125 8.71 -1.46 -22.39
N LYS A 126 7.47 -1.52 -21.92
CA LYS A 126 6.91 -0.49 -21.06
C LYS A 126 7.34 -0.72 -19.63
N GLY A 127 7.96 0.28 -19.03
CA GLY A 127 8.34 0.26 -17.63
C GLY A 127 7.35 1.04 -16.76
N PHE A 128 7.16 0.60 -15.53
CA PHE A 128 6.40 1.33 -14.52
C PHE A 128 7.05 2.70 -14.29
N ALA A 129 6.26 3.77 -14.27
CA ALA A 129 6.71 5.15 -14.13
C ALA A 129 7.81 5.55 -15.16
N ASP A 130 7.74 4.98 -16.38
CA ASP A 130 8.74 5.13 -17.44
C ASP A 130 10.14 4.58 -17.10
N LEU A 131 10.27 3.81 -16.01
CA LEU A 131 11.51 3.17 -15.57
C LEU A 131 11.71 1.84 -16.33
N ASN A 132 12.61 1.81 -17.29
CA ASN A 132 12.83 0.63 -18.16
C ASN A 132 13.31 -0.62 -17.40
N PHE A 133 13.84 -0.46 -16.19
CA PHE A 133 14.25 -1.57 -15.33
C PHE A 133 13.10 -2.19 -14.51
N LEU A 134 11.87 -1.66 -14.65
CA LEU A 134 10.64 -2.18 -14.04
C LEU A 134 9.61 -2.57 -15.11
N PRO A 135 9.86 -3.61 -15.93
CA PRO A 135 8.94 -4.06 -16.98
C PRO A 135 7.56 -4.37 -16.41
N MET A 136 6.52 -3.83 -17.06
CA MET A 136 5.12 -4.02 -16.67
C MET A 136 4.56 -5.31 -17.26
N PHE A 137 3.84 -6.06 -16.45
CA PHE A 137 3.15 -7.27 -16.90
C PHE A 137 1.93 -6.95 -17.77
N ASN A 138 1.72 -7.81 -18.77
CA ASN A 138 0.49 -7.87 -19.57
C ASN A 138 -0.59 -8.66 -18.82
N THR A 139 -1.32 -8.00 -17.96
CA THR A 139 -2.35 -8.64 -17.13
C THR A 139 -3.62 -9.07 -17.89
N ASP A 140 -3.69 -8.84 -19.21
CA ASP A 140 -4.70 -9.45 -20.10
C ASP A 140 -4.27 -10.83 -20.60
N ASN A 141 -2.99 -11.22 -20.46
CA ASN A 141 -2.50 -12.57 -20.74
C ASN A 141 -2.99 -13.54 -19.64
N THR A 142 -3.60 -14.65 -20.06
CA THR A 142 -4.21 -15.63 -19.16
C THR A 142 -3.17 -16.34 -18.28
N ASP A 143 -1.97 -16.58 -18.80
CA ASP A 143 -0.90 -17.23 -18.04
C ASP A 143 -0.37 -16.30 -16.94
N VAL A 144 -0.27 -15.00 -17.23
CA VAL A 144 0.03 -13.97 -16.22
C VAL A 144 -1.05 -13.92 -15.14
N GLN A 145 -2.33 -13.99 -15.54
CA GLN A 145 -3.44 -14.03 -14.59
C GLN A 145 -3.32 -15.26 -13.68
N GLN A 146 -3.14 -16.43 -14.26
CA GLN A 146 -3.00 -17.67 -13.50
C GLN A 146 -1.78 -17.63 -12.56
N TYR A 147 -0.64 -17.14 -13.05
CA TYR A 147 0.58 -16.98 -12.28
C TYR A 147 0.36 -16.15 -11.00
N PHE A 148 -0.29 -14.99 -11.11
CA PHE A 148 -0.54 -14.13 -9.95
C PHE A 148 -1.69 -14.64 -9.06
N ILE A 149 -2.69 -15.33 -9.60
CA ILE A 149 -3.74 -15.99 -8.81
C ILE A 149 -3.12 -17.03 -7.88
N GLU A 150 -2.21 -17.87 -8.37
CA GLU A 150 -1.53 -18.87 -7.54
C GLU A 150 -0.75 -18.24 -6.38
N ARG A 151 -0.04 -17.12 -6.63
CA ARG A 151 0.68 -16.40 -5.56
C ARG A 151 -0.27 -15.72 -4.58
N GLY A 152 -1.38 -15.19 -5.06
CA GLY A 152 -2.45 -14.69 -4.19
C GLY A 152 -3.08 -15.78 -3.32
N LEU A 153 -3.36 -16.95 -3.90
CA LEU A 153 -3.87 -18.11 -3.15
C LEU A 153 -2.86 -18.61 -2.11
N LYS A 154 -1.57 -18.62 -2.43
CA LYS A 154 -0.52 -18.95 -1.46
C LYS A 154 -0.52 -18.02 -0.24
N LEU A 155 -0.71 -16.71 -0.43
CA LEU A 155 -0.85 -15.77 0.69
C LEU A 155 -2.07 -16.10 1.55
N CYS A 156 -3.20 -16.43 0.93
CA CYS A 156 -4.40 -16.84 1.64
C CYS A 156 -4.20 -18.18 2.40
N GLU A 157 -3.51 -19.15 1.80
CA GLU A 157 -3.19 -20.45 2.41
C GLU A 157 -2.30 -20.29 3.65
N ILE A 158 -1.33 -19.38 3.61
CA ILE A 158 -0.47 -19.03 4.76
C ILE A 158 -1.30 -18.38 5.88
N GLY A 159 -2.43 -17.77 5.55
CA GLY A 159 -3.37 -17.18 6.50
C GLY A 159 -3.39 -15.64 6.52
N PHE A 160 -2.94 -14.97 5.46
CA PHE A 160 -3.15 -13.52 5.36
C PHE A 160 -4.64 -13.21 5.24
N ASP A 161 -5.14 -12.29 6.09
CA ASP A 161 -6.54 -11.91 6.16
C ASP A 161 -6.94 -10.91 5.07
N ALA A 162 -5.96 -10.14 4.58
CA ALA A 162 -6.16 -9.20 3.49
C ALA A 162 -4.91 -9.08 2.61
N ILE A 163 -5.13 -8.63 1.38
CA ILE A 163 -4.08 -8.35 0.40
C ILE A 163 -4.24 -6.90 -0.08
N ARG A 164 -3.22 -6.09 0.14
CA ARG A 164 -3.09 -4.76 -0.48
C ARG A 164 -2.49 -4.93 -1.87
N LEU A 165 -3.15 -4.37 -2.86
CA LEU A 165 -2.73 -4.40 -4.25
C LEU A 165 -1.95 -3.13 -4.57
N ASP A 166 -0.63 -3.27 -4.75
CA ASP A 166 0.24 -2.20 -5.19
C ASP A 166 -0.16 -1.69 -6.57
N HIS A 167 -0.15 -0.37 -6.74
CA HIS A 167 -0.45 0.31 -8.00
C HIS A 167 -1.65 -0.31 -8.75
N ALA A 168 -2.80 -0.46 -8.08
CA ALA A 168 -3.97 -1.13 -8.64
C ALA A 168 -4.50 -0.48 -9.94
N THR A 169 -4.02 0.71 -10.29
CA THR A 169 -4.37 1.41 -11.55
C THR A 169 -3.67 0.88 -12.79
N GLY A 170 -2.59 0.12 -12.66
CA GLY A 170 -1.81 -0.45 -13.75
C GLY A 170 -2.44 -1.71 -14.35
N PRO A 171 -2.67 -2.78 -13.56
CA PRO A 171 -3.33 -3.98 -14.03
C PRO A 171 -4.76 -3.73 -14.50
N THR A 172 -5.25 -4.56 -15.43
CA THR A 172 -6.58 -4.37 -16.02
C THR A 172 -7.71 -4.70 -15.04
N TYR A 173 -8.88 -4.07 -15.22
CA TYR A 173 -10.06 -4.41 -14.41
C TYR A 173 -10.51 -5.86 -14.59
N ASN A 174 -10.25 -6.45 -15.76
CA ASN A 174 -10.55 -7.87 -16.01
C ASN A 174 -9.66 -8.75 -15.13
N PHE A 175 -8.36 -8.45 -15.06
CA PHE A 175 -7.44 -9.14 -14.17
C PHE A 175 -7.93 -9.10 -12.71
N TRP A 176 -8.25 -7.91 -12.19
CA TRP A 176 -8.72 -7.77 -10.83
C TRP A 176 -10.01 -8.54 -10.53
N LYS A 177 -10.95 -8.58 -11.48
CA LYS A 177 -12.18 -9.39 -11.34
C LYS A 177 -11.87 -10.87 -11.27
N VAL A 178 -11.01 -11.36 -12.15
CA VAL A 178 -10.63 -12.78 -12.20
C VAL A 178 -9.84 -13.15 -10.95
N PHE A 179 -8.89 -12.31 -10.55
CA PHE A 179 -8.09 -12.46 -9.33
C PHE A 179 -8.97 -12.51 -8.09
N ASN A 180 -9.80 -11.49 -7.85
CA ASN A 180 -10.69 -11.43 -6.69
C ASN A 180 -11.64 -12.63 -6.66
N LYS A 181 -12.26 -12.96 -7.78
CA LYS A 181 -13.16 -14.12 -7.88
C LYS A 181 -12.44 -15.43 -7.50
N ALA A 182 -11.24 -15.66 -8.04
CA ALA A 182 -10.48 -16.89 -7.78
C ALA A 182 -10.11 -17.03 -6.30
N LEU A 183 -9.64 -15.96 -5.66
CA LEU A 183 -9.31 -15.98 -4.24
C LEU A 183 -10.55 -16.18 -3.38
N LYS A 184 -11.64 -15.43 -3.65
CA LYS A 184 -12.89 -15.52 -2.87
C LYS A 184 -13.61 -16.88 -2.99
N GLN A 185 -13.40 -17.63 -4.07
CA GLN A 185 -13.95 -18.97 -4.20
C GLN A 185 -13.39 -19.95 -3.16
N GLN A 186 -12.13 -19.80 -2.75
CA GLN A 186 -11.48 -20.65 -1.77
C GLN A 186 -11.40 -20.01 -0.39
N TYR A 187 -11.23 -18.69 -0.34
CA TYR A 187 -11.05 -17.88 0.87
C TYR A 187 -12.05 -16.72 0.90
N PRO A 188 -13.34 -16.98 1.16
CA PRO A 188 -14.42 -15.98 1.01
C PRO A 188 -14.24 -14.75 1.90
N ASN A 189 -13.52 -14.87 3.01
CA ASN A 189 -13.32 -13.80 3.99
C ASN A 189 -12.11 -12.91 3.70
N VAL A 190 -11.19 -13.31 2.80
CA VAL A 190 -10.02 -12.49 2.47
C VAL A 190 -10.45 -11.14 1.90
N GLN A 191 -9.84 -10.05 2.36
CA GLN A 191 -10.13 -8.72 1.86
C GLN A 191 -9.10 -8.30 0.80
N ILE A 192 -9.57 -7.76 -0.32
CA ILE A 192 -8.72 -7.32 -1.43
C ILE A 192 -8.83 -5.80 -1.54
N ILE A 193 -7.77 -5.09 -1.15
CA ILE A 193 -7.76 -3.64 -0.99
C ILE A 193 -6.78 -3.02 -1.99
N GLY A 194 -7.27 -2.13 -2.86
CA GLY A 194 -6.45 -1.54 -3.91
C GLY A 194 -5.80 -0.22 -3.50
N GLU A 195 -4.54 -0.04 -3.88
CA GLU A 195 -3.96 1.29 -3.95
C GLU A 195 -4.38 1.97 -5.26
N VAL A 196 -5.31 2.89 -5.17
CA VAL A 196 -5.84 3.64 -6.32
C VAL A 196 -5.42 5.09 -6.19
N TRP A 197 -4.21 5.41 -6.67
CA TRP A 197 -3.61 6.74 -6.51
C TRP A 197 -3.10 7.30 -7.84
N GLY A 198 -3.09 8.63 -7.94
CA GLY A 198 -2.50 9.32 -9.07
C GLY A 198 -3.25 9.12 -10.41
N LYS A 199 -2.55 9.42 -11.50
CA LYS A 199 -3.03 9.25 -12.88
C LYS A 199 -2.22 8.24 -13.68
N LEU A 200 -1.11 7.78 -13.12
CA LEU A 200 -0.20 6.88 -13.78
C LEU A 200 -0.95 5.60 -14.16
N ASP A 201 -0.83 5.17 -15.40
CA ASP A 201 -1.45 3.99 -16.00
C ASP A 201 -2.98 3.89 -15.87
N PHE A 202 -3.63 4.86 -15.20
CA PHE A 202 -5.07 4.83 -15.00
C PHE A 202 -5.83 4.99 -16.32
N LYS A 203 -6.68 3.99 -16.60
CA LYS A 203 -7.66 4.02 -17.71
C LYS A 203 -9.06 3.82 -17.12
N PRO A 204 -10.02 4.72 -17.38
CA PRO A 204 -11.36 4.53 -16.85
C PRO A 204 -12.04 3.32 -17.48
N ARG A 205 -12.73 2.51 -16.67
CA ARG A 205 -13.54 1.37 -17.14
C ARG A 205 -14.66 1.80 -18.09
N ASN A 206 -15.28 2.94 -17.77
CA ASN A 206 -16.25 3.60 -18.61
C ASN A 206 -15.90 5.09 -18.69
N PRO A 207 -15.27 5.57 -19.80
CA PRO A 207 -14.82 6.95 -19.93
C PRO A 207 -15.95 7.99 -19.75
N PHE A 208 -17.16 7.69 -20.22
CA PHE A 208 -18.29 8.59 -20.08
C PHE A 208 -18.75 8.72 -18.63
N ARG A 209 -18.94 7.58 -17.92
CA ARG A 209 -19.28 7.58 -16.49
C ARG A 209 -18.19 8.26 -15.66
N TYR A 210 -16.91 7.98 -15.95
CA TYR A 210 -15.79 8.61 -15.27
C TYR A 210 -15.76 10.11 -15.46
N PHE A 211 -16.02 10.60 -16.67
CA PHE A 211 -16.11 12.02 -16.97
C PHE A 211 -17.20 12.70 -16.11
N TRP A 212 -18.42 12.12 -16.06
CA TRP A 212 -19.50 12.64 -15.23
C TRP A 212 -19.19 12.60 -13.73
N ASN A 213 -18.58 11.52 -13.26
CA ASN A 213 -18.13 11.44 -11.88
C ASN A 213 -17.08 12.49 -11.56
N LYS A 214 -16.13 12.75 -12.46
CA LYS A 214 -15.11 13.80 -12.29
C LYS A 214 -15.70 15.22 -12.24
N LEU A 215 -16.81 15.47 -12.93
CA LEU A 215 -17.52 16.75 -12.84
C LEU A 215 -18.28 16.94 -11.50
N ARG A 216 -18.80 15.83 -10.96
CA ARG A 216 -19.60 15.86 -9.72
C ARG A 216 -18.75 15.73 -8.46
N TYR A 217 -17.62 15.05 -8.54
CA TYR A 217 -16.72 14.68 -7.46
C TYR A 217 -15.28 15.12 -7.77
N SER A 218 -14.35 14.82 -6.91
CA SER A 218 -12.93 15.01 -7.23
C SER A 218 -12.44 13.94 -8.22
N ALA A 219 -11.37 14.25 -8.97
CA ALA A 219 -10.77 13.26 -9.87
C ALA A 219 -10.25 12.01 -9.13
N GLN A 220 -9.85 12.16 -7.86
CA GLN A 220 -9.42 11.04 -7.03
C GLN A 220 -10.60 10.15 -6.64
N GLU A 221 -11.71 10.72 -6.21
CA GLU A 221 -12.95 9.97 -5.93
C GLU A 221 -13.45 9.22 -7.16
N ALA A 222 -13.48 9.91 -8.31
CA ALA A 222 -13.92 9.29 -9.57
C ALA A 222 -13.06 8.06 -9.94
N ARG A 223 -11.75 8.09 -9.66
CA ARG A 223 -10.87 6.92 -9.86
C ARG A 223 -11.18 5.78 -8.89
N GLN A 224 -11.27 6.09 -7.60
CA GLN A 224 -11.58 5.09 -6.56
C GLN A 224 -12.92 4.39 -6.85
N MET A 225 -13.92 5.12 -7.32
CA MET A 225 -15.25 4.59 -7.70
C MET A 225 -15.22 3.57 -8.84
N GLU A 226 -14.20 3.60 -9.70
CA GLU A 226 -14.07 2.61 -10.79
C GLU A 226 -13.84 1.19 -10.27
N TYR A 227 -13.40 1.03 -9.02
CA TYR A 227 -13.11 -0.26 -8.39
C TYR A 227 -14.27 -0.84 -7.58
N ILE A 228 -15.39 -0.11 -7.43
CA ILE A 228 -16.61 -0.62 -6.78
C ILE A 228 -17.12 -1.85 -7.54
N GLY A 229 -17.38 -2.94 -6.81
CA GLY A 229 -17.79 -4.23 -7.35
C GLY A 229 -16.68 -5.01 -8.06
N ILE A 230 -15.41 -4.61 -7.88
CA ILE A 230 -14.21 -5.30 -8.36
C ILE A 230 -13.33 -5.68 -7.17
N LEU A 231 -13.07 -4.74 -6.27
CA LEU A 231 -12.30 -4.93 -5.04
C LEU A 231 -13.23 -4.76 -3.82
N ASP A 232 -12.79 -5.20 -2.66
CA ASP A 232 -13.52 -5.01 -1.40
C ASP A 232 -13.36 -3.58 -0.85
N GLY A 233 -12.32 -2.88 -1.27
CA GLY A 233 -12.06 -1.52 -0.86
C GLY A 233 -10.81 -0.92 -1.49
N VAL A 234 -10.50 0.29 -1.09
CA VAL A 234 -9.31 1.02 -1.54
C VAL A 234 -8.70 1.84 -0.40
N PHE A 235 -7.41 2.17 -0.53
CA PHE A 235 -6.78 3.21 0.28
C PHE A 235 -7.37 4.57 -0.09
N ASP A 236 -7.80 5.32 0.92
CA ASP A 236 -8.57 6.55 0.70
C ASP A 236 -7.68 7.78 0.58
N PHE A 237 -7.03 7.94 -0.56
CA PHE A 237 -6.24 9.13 -0.90
C PHE A 237 -7.06 10.42 -0.96
N ARG A 238 -8.39 10.33 -1.12
CA ARG A 238 -9.23 11.51 -1.05
C ARG A 238 -9.38 12.01 0.37
N TYR A 239 -9.62 11.11 1.33
CA TYR A 239 -9.66 11.45 2.74
C TYR A 239 -8.33 12.09 3.19
N GLN A 240 -7.21 11.42 2.90
CA GLN A 240 -5.87 11.92 3.20
C GLN A 240 -5.68 13.36 2.69
N LYS A 241 -6.05 13.63 1.45
CA LYS A 241 -5.96 14.98 0.87
C LYS A 241 -6.86 16.01 1.55
N LEU A 242 -8.05 15.61 2.02
CA LEU A 242 -8.95 16.51 2.75
C LEU A 242 -8.34 16.95 4.08
N ILE A 243 -7.78 15.99 4.84
CA ILE A 243 -7.13 16.26 6.13
C ILE A 243 -5.88 17.13 5.92
N CYS A 244 -4.98 16.77 5.01
CA CYS A 244 -3.79 17.57 4.70
C CYS A 244 -4.14 19.00 4.31
N ASN A 245 -5.16 19.20 3.48
CA ASN A 245 -5.59 20.56 3.11
C ASN A 245 -6.14 21.38 4.30
N ALA A 246 -6.82 20.73 5.24
CA ALA A 246 -7.32 21.39 6.44
C ALA A 246 -6.16 21.90 7.31
N VAL A 247 -5.12 21.07 7.47
CA VAL A 247 -3.90 21.37 8.21
C VAL A 247 -3.12 22.51 7.53
N LYS A 248 -2.78 22.36 6.25
CA LYS A 248 -1.99 23.33 5.46
C LYS A 248 -2.64 24.72 5.38
N THR A 249 -3.97 24.78 5.43
CA THR A 249 -4.70 26.07 5.35
C THR A 249 -4.97 26.70 6.73
N ASN A 250 -4.39 26.18 7.80
CA ASN A 250 -4.59 26.63 9.19
C ASN A 250 -6.06 26.73 9.62
N LYS A 251 -6.94 25.94 9.00
CA LYS A 251 -8.38 25.90 9.32
C LYS A 251 -8.69 24.99 10.49
N GLY A 252 -7.67 24.27 10.98
CA GLY A 252 -7.83 23.25 12.02
C GLY A 252 -8.62 22.03 11.53
N ILE A 253 -8.68 21.02 12.36
CA ILE A 253 -9.42 19.78 12.12
C ILE A 253 -10.66 19.77 12.99
N LYS A 254 -10.48 19.90 14.31
CA LYS A 254 -11.56 19.86 15.30
C LYS A 254 -12.49 21.08 15.15
N GLY A 255 -13.78 20.83 15.07
CA GLY A 255 -14.78 21.88 14.88
C GLY A 255 -14.84 22.46 13.47
N ASN A 256 -14.10 21.93 12.52
CA ASN A 256 -14.14 22.34 11.11
C ASN A 256 -15.34 21.71 10.40
N THR A 257 -16.51 22.34 10.52
CA THR A 257 -17.76 21.85 9.93
C THR A 257 -17.70 21.66 8.41
N LYS A 258 -16.88 22.47 7.71
CA LYS A 258 -16.69 22.33 6.26
C LYS A 258 -15.90 21.05 5.92
N LEU A 259 -14.89 20.73 6.69
CA LEU A 259 -14.13 19.49 6.55
C LEU A 259 -15.03 18.29 6.81
N GLU A 260 -15.74 18.30 7.94
CA GLU A 260 -16.66 17.23 8.34
C GLU A 260 -17.73 16.98 7.28
N LEU A 261 -18.38 18.03 6.77
CA LEU A 261 -19.36 17.93 5.68
C LEU A 261 -18.74 17.36 4.40
N SER A 262 -17.49 17.73 4.08
CA SER A 262 -16.80 17.24 2.90
C SER A 262 -16.47 15.75 3.02
N ILE A 263 -16.04 15.28 4.19
CA ILE A 263 -15.76 13.88 4.47
C ILE A 263 -17.06 13.04 4.49
N THR A 264 -18.10 13.53 5.15
CA THR A 264 -19.40 12.84 5.19
C THR A 264 -19.97 12.65 3.79
N LYS A 265 -19.94 13.70 2.95
CA LYS A 265 -20.35 13.59 1.54
C LYS A 265 -19.49 12.60 0.77
N HIS A 266 -18.17 12.65 0.97
CA HIS A 266 -17.26 11.70 0.33
C HIS A 266 -17.61 10.25 0.67
N PHE A 267 -17.79 9.92 1.95
CA PHE A 267 -18.15 8.56 2.36
C PHE A 267 -19.50 8.11 1.83
N ALA A 268 -20.47 9.02 1.72
CA ALA A 268 -21.81 8.73 1.18
C ALA A 268 -21.82 8.36 -0.32
N HIS A 269 -20.72 8.58 -1.03
CA HIS A 269 -20.59 8.19 -2.44
C HIS A 269 -20.29 6.70 -2.67
N TYR A 270 -19.96 5.96 -1.60
CA TYR A 270 -19.57 4.56 -1.69
C TYR A 270 -20.61 3.65 -1.04
N PRO A 271 -20.84 2.46 -1.60
CA PRO A 271 -21.69 1.45 -0.95
C PRO A 271 -21.14 1.09 0.43
N SER A 272 -22.01 0.64 1.32
CA SER A 272 -21.64 0.30 2.71
C SER A 272 -20.69 -0.89 2.82
N ASP A 273 -20.70 -1.79 1.84
CA ASP A 273 -19.84 -2.96 1.72
C ASP A 273 -18.48 -2.66 1.06
N PHE A 274 -18.30 -1.47 0.47
CA PHE A 274 -17.03 -1.03 -0.10
C PHE A 274 -16.20 -0.29 0.95
N GLN A 275 -15.05 -0.82 1.32
CA GLN A 275 -14.23 -0.28 2.40
C GLN A 275 -13.31 0.86 1.92
N LEU A 276 -13.32 1.95 2.67
CA LEU A 276 -12.35 3.03 2.53
C LEU A 276 -11.35 2.93 3.67
N TRP A 277 -10.10 2.59 3.34
CA TRP A 277 -9.02 2.47 4.31
C TRP A 277 -8.35 3.83 4.48
N LEU A 278 -8.60 4.46 5.61
CA LEU A 278 -8.11 5.79 5.92
C LEU A 278 -6.63 5.73 6.32
N PHE A 279 -5.90 6.79 6.03
CA PHE A 279 -4.51 6.99 6.46
C PHE A 279 -4.16 8.47 6.40
N LEU A 280 -3.11 8.87 7.11
CA LEU A 280 -2.60 10.25 7.12
C LEU A 280 -1.31 10.37 6.30
N ASP A 281 -0.44 9.39 6.42
CA ASP A 281 0.82 9.27 5.69
C ASP A 281 1.12 7.80 5.33
N ASN A 282 2.08 7.59 4.45
CA ASN A 282 2.62 6.29 4.10
C ASN A 282 4.07 6.44 3.60
N HIS A 283 4.64 5.39 3.02
CA HIS A 283 6.02 5.36 2.52
C HIS A 283 6.25 6.15 1.22
N ASP A 284 5.21 6.72 0.60
CA ASP A 284 5.25 7.49 -0.66
C ASP A 284 4.76 8.94 -0.49
N LEU A 285 4.42 9.33 0.72
CA LEU A 285 3.92 10.67 1.05
C LEU A 285 4.76 11.30 2.16
N ASN A 286 4.75 12.63 2.22
CA ASN A 286 5.32 13.33 3.39
C ASN A 286 4.75 12.75 4.68
N ARG A 287 5.60 12.63 5.71
CA ARG A 287 5.14 12.33 7.07
C ARG A 287 4.09 13.35 7.49
N PHE A 288 3.05 12.90 8.17
CA PHE A 288 1.96 13.82 8.50
C PHE A 288 2.39 14.91 9.49
N LEU A 289 3.38 14.65 10.34
CA LEU A 289 3.95 15.70 11.21
C LEU A 289 4.62 16.82 10.41
N PHE A 290 5.25 16.50 9.26
CA PHE A 290 5.76 17.53 8.34
C PHE A 290 4.61 18.39 7.78
N GLU A 291 3.51 17.77 7.38
CA GLU A 291 2.31 18.49 6.93
C GLU A 291 1.70 19.37 8.04
N CYS A 292 1.91 19.01 9.29
CA CYS A 292 1.54 19.78 10.48
C CYS A 292 2.58 20.86 10.87
N ASN A 293 3.61 21.13 10.06
CA ASN A 293 4.72 22.03 10.40
C ASN A 293 5.39 21.70 11.75
N GLY A 294 5.50 20.42 12.09
CA GLY A 294 6.08 19.96 13.36
C GLY A 294 5.15 20.04 14.59
N ASP A 295 3.91 20.47 14.43
CA ASP A 295 2.96 20.54 15.53
C ASP A 295 2.43 19.14 15.91
N LYS A 296 3.00 18.58 16.98
CA LYS A 296 2.60 17.26 17.52
C LYS A 296 1.17 17.24 18.08
N LYS A 297 0.64 18.38 18.54
CA LYS A 297 -0.75 18.44 19.02
C LYS A 297 -1.72 18.32 17.85
N LEU A 298 -1.41 18.98 16.74
CA LEU A 298 -2.21 18.90 15.52
C LEU A 298 -2.14 17.49 14.89
N LEU A 299 -0.96 16.82 14.92
CA LEU A 299 -0.83 15.42 14.54
C LEU A 299 -1.75 14.53 15.38
N GLN A 300 -1.71 14.66 16.71
CA GLN A 300 -2.57 13.87 17.60
C GLN A 300 -4.05 14.14 17.36
N GLU A 301 -4.43 15.40 17.16
CA GLU A 301 -5.80 15.80 16.80
C GLU A 301 -6.25 15.11 15.51
N ALA A 302 -5.38 15.06 14.49
CA ALA A 302 -5.69 14.38 13.22
C ALA A 302 -5.88 12.87 13.40
N ILE A 303 -5.04 12.22 14.21
CA ILE A 303 -5.16 10.80 14.53
C ILE A 303 -6.51 10.53 15.22
N ASP A 304 -6.84 11.30 16.25
CA ASP A 304 -8.07 11.13 17.01
C ASP A 304 -9.30 11.43 16.16
N TYR A 305 -9.25 12.48 15.33
CA TYR A 305 -10.29 12.79 14.36
C TYR A 305 -10.49 11.69 13.33
N THR A 306 -9.40 11.01 12.88
CA THR A 306 -9.51 9.91 11.94
C THR A 306 -10.17 8.68 12.58
N LYS A 307 -9.82 8.36 13.84
CA LYS A 307 -10.37 7.24 14.59
C LYS A 307 -11.91 7.34 14.79
N GLN A 308 -12.44 8.55 14.97
CA GLN A 308 -13.89 8.73 15.19
C GLN A 308 -14.80 8.31 14.01
N TRP A 309 -14.23 8.18 12.80
CA TRP A 309 -14.99 7.72 11.62
C TRP A 309 -15.26 6.22 11.59
N HIS A 310 -14.68 5.45 12.52
CA HIS A 310 -14.87 4.01 12.68
C HIS A 310 -14.62 3.19 11.40
N LYS A 311 -13.80 3.70 10.49
CA LYS A 311 -13.32 3.00 9.30
C LYS A 311 -11.97 2.33 9.56
N PRO A 312 -11.52 1.37 8.73
CA PRO A 312 -10.15 0.90 8.79
C PRO A 312 -9.18 2.08 8.69
N PHE A 313 -8.28 2.21 9.68
CA PHE A 313 -7.31 3.30 9.73
C PHE A 313 -5.90 2.73 9.83
N LEU A 314 -5.06 3.08 8.88
CA LEU A 314 -3.68 2.65 8.74
C LEU A 314 -2.75 3.74 9.25
N THR A 315 -1.95 3.42 10.26
CA THR A 315 -0.89 4.28 10.81
C THR A 315 0.46 3.76 10.30
N TYR A 316 1.21 4.60 9.61
CA TYR A 316 2.55 4.25 9.14
C TYR A 316 3.54 4.25 10.31
N TYR A 317 4.48 3.27 10.35
CA TYR A 317 5.44 3.16 11.46
C TYR A 317 6.15 4.47 11.73
N GLY A 318 6.32 4.81 13.00
CA GLY A 318 6.96 6.05 13.45
C GLY A 318 6.08 7.29 13.45
N THR A 319 4.88 7.26 12.87
CA THR A 319 3.92 8.38 12.97
C THR A 319 3.51 8.60 14.42
N GLU A 320 3.32 7.54 15.20
CA GLU A 320 3.02 7.58 16.64
C GLU A 320 4.18 8.12 17.50
N LYS A 321 5.41 8.03 17.00
CA LYS A 321 6.61 8.62 17.63
C LYS A 321 6.84 10.07 17.19
N GLY A 322 6.08 10.54 16.22
CA GLY A 322 6.26 11.88 15.64
C GLY A 322 7.47 11.96 14.71
N MET A 323 7.76 10.90 13.96
CA MET A 323 8.75 10.96 12.88
C MET A 323 8.29 11.91 11.79
N SER A 324 9.24 12.64 11.21
CA SER A 324 9.00 13.67 10.19
C SER A 324 10.09 13.64 9.13
N ASN A 325 9.81 14.20 7.96
CA ASN A 325 10.81 14.55 6.95
C ASN A 325 11.23 16.01 7.13
N GLU A 326 12.38 16.37 6.59
CA GLU A 326 12.95 17.71 6.68
C GLU A 326 12.52 18.62 5.53
N THR A 327 12.36 18.03 4.34
CA THR A 327 11.94 18.72 3.11
C THR A 327 10.82 17.94 2.44
N ASP A 328 10.01 18.62 1.61
CA ASP A 328 8.97 17.98 0.83
C ASP A 328 9.59 16.93 -0.11
N ILE A 329 9.17 15.67 0.03
CA ILE A 329 9.73 14.54 -0.74
C ILE A 329 9.54 14.70 -2.25
N HIS A 330 8.57 15.49 -2.69
CA HIS A 330 8.30 15.72 -4.11
C HIS A 330 9.21 16.80 -4.74
N GLN A 331 10.04 17.48 -3.94
CA GLN A 331 10.91 18.56 -4.40
C GLN A 331 12.37 18.14 -4.63
N MET A 332 12.69 16.87 -4.38
CA MET A 332 14.05 16.37 -4.52
C MET A 332 14.09 14.96 -5.12
N PRO A 333 15.15 14.61 -5.87
CA PRO A 333 15.38 13.24 -6.28
C PRO A 333 15.49 12.34 -5.05
N TYR A 334 14.87 11.15 -5.11
CA TYR A 334 14.86 10.17 -4.01
C TYR A 334 14.34 10.73 -2.66
N GLY A 335 13.43 11.71 -2.72
CA GLY A 335 12.89 12.35 -1.51
C GLY A 335 12.13 11.39 -0.60
N ASP A 336 11.64 10.28 -1.14
CA ASP A 336 10.98 9.21 -0.41
C ASP A 336 11.87 8.55 0.66
N GLU A 337 13.20 8.59 0.52
CA GLU A 337 14.12 8.12 1.56
C GLU A 337 13.92 8.85 2.91
N GLN A 338 13.52 10.12 2.87
CA GLN A 338 13.28 10.88 4.10
C GLN A 338 12.10 10.36 4.94
N VAL A 339 11.12 9.77 4.29
CA VAL A 339 9.95 9.19 4.99
C VAL A 339 10.14 7.71 5.30
N ARG A 340 11.24 7.12 4.81
CA ARG A 340 11.63 5.70 4.99
C ARG A 340 12.83 5.52 5.93
N LYS A 341 13.09 6.52 6.81
CA LYS A 341 14.13 6.43 7.84
C LYS A 341 13.81 5.30 8.84
N PRO A 342 14.82 4.69 9.47
CA PRO A 342 14.63 3.68 10.50
C PRO A 342 13.70 4.15 11.61
N MET A 343 12.91 3.21 12.15
CA MET A 343 12.07 3.44 13.31
C MET A 343 12.94 3.85 14.52
N ILE A 344 12.48 4.82 15.27
CA ILE A 344 13.12 5.25 16.52
C ILE A 344 12.63 4.35 17.64
N TRP A 345 13.53 3.53 18.17
CA TRP A 345 13.30 2.73 19.37
C TRP A 345 14.00 3.39 20.57
N ASP A 346 13.32 3.38 21.73
CA ASP A 346 13.87 3.90 22.99
C ASP A 346 14.92 2.93 23.55
#